data_c5dd723389b40230278ed723244f139c
#
_entry.id   c5dd723389b40230278ed723244f139c
#
_cell.length_a   1.000
_cell.length_b   1.000
_cell.length_c   1.000
_cell.angle_alpha   90.00
_cell.angle_beta   90.00
_cell.angle_gamma   90.00
#
_symmetry.space_group_name_H-M   'P 1'
#
loop_
_entity.id
_entity.type
_entity.pdbx_description
1 polymer ?
#
loop_
_entity_poly.entity_id
_entity_poly.type
_entity_poly.pdbx_seq_one_letter_code
_entity_poly.pdbx_strand_id
1 'polypeptide(L)'
;DNFRINWYITSTLFIKGQFSITKRFENKEHFIDPFSAQVSVKGGNKEDAHLLGDLYLTKGEYTKWDGSIYLNYQQTIGKHSINFTAGMDALSSKIARYMTHYRGFPSGELHSPNYAADIYKTQKSQNQTRLLSGLASINYTLDNIYLLDAAARFDGSSEFGLNQKWAPFWSMGLGINIHNYAFLKDNPILSRLKLKASYGQTGKVNFAPYCATTIYESQFEDKTWYATGYGVTLKYLGNKNLTWETTNKFNTGAEIEFARGLFFLEGNYYHHKTIDLITDITLPSSSGFKVYKDNMGEVLNQGFELNLKLNPIRSKNWNLMIYANLAHNKNKILKISDSQKAYNEKVNEYYKEAEYLSSINREINDPKYSRVIPKYEEGGSLTSIFAMKSLGIDPTTGKELLLRRDGSVTTTWEASQMSIVGNTEPKAQGAFGFNLTWKNISLFTSFQYEWGAQSYNYTLVNDVENADIEFKNVDKRVLTQRWQKPGDITPLKDIRDRNSTTMASSRFVQNNNILTLSAMTLSYDLEQKWTNKLGLSLVRFELSTNDIVRFSSIRQERGTSYPFARIFNFSFKASF
;
A
#
# COMPACT_ATOMS: atom_id res chain seq x y z
N ASP A 1 -25.95 -6.44 -9.61
CA ASP A 1 -27.31 -5.89 -9.50
C ASP A 1 -27.41 -5.05 -8.23
N ASN A 2 -28.12 -3.93 -8.32
CA ASN A 2 -28.30 -3.00 -7.22
C ASN A 2 -29.79 -2.59 -7.16
N PHE A 3 -30.38 -2.81 -6.02
CA PHE A 3 -31.76 -2.42 -5.72
C PHE A 3 -31.73 -1.33 -4.66
N ARG A 4 -32.48 -0.24 -4.88
CA ARG A 4 -32.57 0.90 -3.95
C ARG A 4 -34.02 1.33 -3.81
N ILE A 5 -34.45 1.54 -2.57
CA ILE A 5 -35.77 2.06 -2.25
C ILE A 5 -35.63 3.25 -1.31
N ASN A 6 -36.36 4.33 -1.59
CA ASN A 6 -36.54 5.46 -0.68
C ASN A 6 -38.03 5.56 -0.39
N TRP A 7 -38.41 5.37 0.88
CA TRP A 7 -39.77 5.48 1.32
C TRP A 7 -39.94 6.70 2.22
N TYR A 8 -40.62 7.70 1.71
CA TYR A 8 -40.90 8.94 2.42
C TYR A 8 -42.17 8.75 3.26
N ILE A 9 -41.98 8.70 4.58
CA ILE A 9 -43.09 8.59 5.56
C ILE A 9 -43.73 9.97 5.75
N THR A 10 -42.87 11.00 5.85
CA THR A 10 -43.26 12.42 5.85
C THR A 10 -42.25 13.18 5.00
N SER A 11 -42.42 14.50 4.85
CA SER A 11 -41.46 15.36 4.19
C SER A 11 -40.10 15.43 4.90
N THR A 12 -40.05 15.08 6.20
CA THR A 12 -38.84 15.16 7.04
C THR A 12 -38.31 13.80 7.48
N LEU A 13 -39.09 12.74 7.35
CA LEU A 13 -38.76 11.40 7.79
C LEU A 13 -38.88 10.41 6.64
N PHE A 14 -37.77 9.72 6.32
CA PHE A 14 -37.76 8.72 5.26
C PHE A 14 -36.85 7.54 5.60
N ILE A 15 -37.18 6.40 5.02
CA ILE A 15 -36.38 5.18 5.10
C ILE A 15 -35.69 4.99 3.76
N LYS A 16 -34.37 4.74 3.81
CA LYS A 16 -33.58 4.36 2.67
C LYS A 16 -33.12 2.92 2.83
N GLY A 17 -33.54 2.06 1.89
CA GLY A 17 -33.07 0.69 1.79
C GLY A 17 -32.19 0.52 0.55
N GLN A 18 -31.12 -0.21 0.69
CA GLN A 18 -30.28 -0.60 -0.44
C GLN A 18 -29.87 -2.06 -0.29
N PHE A 19 -29.94 -2.79 -1.38
CA PHE A 19 -29.43 -4.14 -1.48
C PHE A 19 -28.65 -4.29 -2.77
N SER A 20 -27.46 -4.85 -2.69
CA SER A 20 -26.59 -5.07 -3.83
C SER A 20 -26.07 -6.50 -3.81
N ILE A 21 -26.03 -7.12 -4.97
CA ILE A 21 -25.37 -8.41 -5.19
C ILE A 21 -24.39 -8.30 -6.36
N THR A 22 -23.16 -8.69 -6.10
CA THR A 22 -22.11 -8.76 -7.11
C THR A 22 -21.65 -10.20 -7.24
N LYS A 23 -21.73 -10.73 -8.46
CA LYS A 23 -21.13 -12.02 -8.82
C LYS A 23 -20.07 -11.79 -9.88
N ARG A 24 -18.90 -12.36 -9.65
CA ARG A 24 -17.78 -12.31 -10.60
C ARG A 24 -17.26 -13.73 -10.78
N PHE A 25 -17.10 -14.11 -12.03
CA PHE A 25 -16.45 -15.36 -12.43
C PHE A 25 -15.08 -15.03 -13.01
N GLU A 26 -14.10 -15.82 -12.63
CA GLU A 26 -12.73 -15.72 -13.11
C GLU A 26 -12.35 -17.06 -13.72
N ASN A 27 -11.94 -17.06 -14.99
CA ASN A 27 -11.30 -18.20 -15.63
C ASN A 27 -9.88 -17.74 -15.99
N LYS A 28 -8.88 -18.43 -15.47
CA LYS A 28 -7.48 -18.16 -15.77
C LYS A 28 -6.82 -19.44 -16.24
N GLU A 29 -6.15 -19.34 -17.37
CA GLU A 29 -5.29 -20.36 -17.92
C GLU A 29 -3.86 -19.84 -17.90
N HIS A 30 -2.93 -20.67 -17.42
CA HIS A 30 -1.50 -20.39 -17.46
C HIS A 30 -0.79 -21.67 -17.90
N PHE A 31 -0.24 -21.63 -19.09
CA PHE A 31 0.50 -22.73 -19.69
C PHE A 31 1.99 -22.41 -19.73
N ILE A 32 2.81 -23.38 -19.38
CA ILE A 32 4.26 -23.34 -19.50
C ILE A 32 4.65 -24.41 -20.52
N ASP A 33 5.19 -23.96 -21.64
CA ASP A 33 5.62 -24.82 -22.74
C ASP A 33 6.72 -25.79 -22.28
N PRO A 34 6.61 -27.10 -22.58
CA PRO A 34 7.62 -28.10 -22.23
C PRO A 34 9.03 -27.77 -22.74
N PHE A 35 9.14 -27.02 -23.84
CA PHE A 35 10.42 -26.61 -24.43
C PHE A 35 10.88 -25.22 -24.01
N SER A 36 10.16 -24.55 -23.11
CA SER A 36 10.56 -23.23 -22.60
C SER A 36 11.79 -23.31 -21.70
N ALA A 37 12.57 -22.21 -21.65
CA ALA A 37 13.72 -22.10 -20.75
C ALA A 37 13.36 -22.26 -19.26
N GLN A 38 12.11 -21.97 -18.88
CA GLN A 38 11.62 -22.14 -17.51
C GLN A 38 11.59 -23.62 -17.08
N VAL A 39 11.38 -24.53 -18.01
CA VAL A 39 11.35 -25.98 -17.77
C VAL A 39 12.75 -26.55 -17.85
N SER A 40 13.56 -26.12 -18.79
CA SER A 40 14.92 -26.63 -19.03
C SER A 40 15.88 -26.34 -17.85
N VAL A 41 15.68 -25.22 -17.13
CA VAL A 41 16.51 -24.84 -15.97
C VAL A 41 16.23 -25.69 -14.73
N LYS A 42 15.08 -26.39 -14.66
CA LYS A 42 14.74 -27.25 -13.52
C LYS A 42 15.48 -28.58 -13.49
N GLY A 43 16.38 -28.84 -14.45
CA GLY A 43 17.34 -29.97 -14.42
C GLY A 43 16.71 -31.31 -14.05
N GLY A 44 15.57 -31.63 -14.68
CA GLY A 44 14.88 -32.90 -14.42
C GLY A 44 15.73 -34.09 -14.85
N ASN A 45 15.73 -35.16 -14.06
CA ASN A 45 16.23 -36.45 -14.49
C ASN A 45 15.59 -36.83 -15.83
N LYS A 46 16.32 -37.49 -16.69
CA LYS A 46 15.80 -37.99 -17.99
C LYS A 46 14.52 -38.85 -17.85
N GLU A 47 14.32 -39.42 -16.67
CA GLU A 47 13.14 -40.21 -16.32
C GLU A 47 11.84 -39.39 -16.25
N ASP A 48 11.92 -38.09 -15.96
CA ASP A 48 10.77 -37.19 -15.83
C ASP A 48 10.51 -36.37 -17.11
N ALA A 49 11.20 -36.65 -18.22
CA ALA A 49 11.06 -35.90 -19.46
C ALA A 49 9.63 -35.90 -20.02
N HIS A 50 8.85 -36.95 -19.77
CA HIS A 50 7.45 -37.08 -20.17
C HIS A 50 6.49 -36.19 -19.32
N LEU A 51 6.96 -35.62 -18.22
CA LEU A 51 6.21 -34.75 -17.33
C LEU A 51 6.54 -33.24 -17.53
N LEU A 52 7.29 -32.91 -18.60
CA LEU A 52 7.63 -31.52 -18.91
C LEU A 52 6.41 -30.74 -19.43
N GLY A 53 6.35 -29.46 -19.09
CA GLY A 53 5.22 -28.59 -19.39
C GLY A 53 4.13 -28.62 -18.32
N ASP A 54 3.62 -27.45 -17.99
CA ASP A 54 2.64 -27.28 -16.91
C ASP A 54 1.42 -26.49 -17.43
N LEU A 55 0.21 -26.93 -17.08
CA LEU A 55 -1.02 -26.19 -17.33
C LEU A 55 -1.76 -25.97 -16.01
N TYR A 56 -1.97 -24.73 -15.65
CA TYR A 56 -2.76 -24.32 -14.50
C TYR A 56 -4.10 -23.76 -14.97
N LEU A 57 -5.18 -24.45 -14.65
CA LEU A 57 -6.53 -23.96 -14.86
C LEU A 57 -7.11 -23.49 -13.53
N THR A 58 -7.46 -22.22 -13.45
CA THR A 58 -8.08 -21.65 -12.26
C THR A 58 -9.48 -21.14 -12.59
N LYS A 59 -10.49 -21.64 -11.87
CA LYS A 59 -11.85 -21.13 -11.88
C LYS A 59 -12.12 -20.44 -10.54
N GLY A 60 -12.48 -19.18 -10.60
CA GLY A 60 -12.81 -18.38 -9.42
C GLY A 60 -14.27 -17.95 -9.44
N GLU A 61 -14.91 -18.03 -8.29
CA GLU A 61 -16.24 -17.48 -8.04
C GLU A 61 -16.16 -16.50 -6.89
N TYR A 62 -16.56 -15.27 -7.14
CA TYR A 62 -16.70 -14.23 -6.13
C TYR A 62 -18.16 -13.87 -6.03
N THR A 63 -18.71 -13.96 -4.83
CA THR A 63 -20.07 -13.51 -4.51
C THR A 63 -20.02 -12.56 -3.34
N LYS A 64 -20.48 -11.35 -3.54
CA LYS A 64 -20.63 -10.35 -2.50
C LYS A 64 -22.09 -9.89 -2.48
N TRP A 65 -22.69 -9.82 -1.32
CA TRP A 65 -23.91 -9.07 -1.12
C TRP A 65 -23.73 -8.08 0.02
N ASP A 66 -24.33 -6.94 -0.13
CA ASP A 66 -24.42 -5.89 0.88
C ASP A 66 -25.86 -5.36 0.93
N GLY A 67 -26.33 -5.21 2.13
CA GLY A 67 -27.65 -4.66 2.43
C GLY A 67 -27.55 -3.60 3.50
N SER A 68 -28.30 -2.51 3.33
CA SER A 68 -28.39 -1.45 4.32
C SER A 68 -29.82 -0.93 4.43
N ILE A 69 -30.18 -0.55 5.64
CA ILE A 69 -31.45 0.12 5.93
C ILE A 69 -31.19 1.27 6.89
N TYR A 70 -31.63 2.47 6.51
CA TYR A 70 -31.43 3.69 7.28
C TYR A 70 -32.74 4.43 7.45
N LEU A 71 -33.05 4.81 8.67
CA LEU A 71 -34.04 5.82 9.00
C LEU A 71 -33.36 7.18 9.01
N ASN A 72 -33.86 8.11 8.26
CA ASN A 72 -33.33 9.47 8.16
C ASN A 72 -34.42 10.46 8.58
N TYR A 73 -34.05 11.36 9.48
CA TYR A 73 -34.87 12.50 9.88
C TYR A 73 -34.11 13.76 9.59
N GLN A 74 -34.67 14.61 8.75
CA GLN A 74 -34.06 15.89 8.36
C GLN A 74 -35.07 17.00 8.51
N GLN A 75 -34.74 17.99 9.33
CA GLN A 75 -35.60 19.13 9.57
C GLN A 75 -34.81 20.41 9.81
N THR A 76 -35.33 21.51 9.30
CA THR A 76 -34.84 22.86 9.58
C THR A 76 -35.97 23.67 10.21
N ILE A 77 -35.74 24.18 11.42
CA ILE A 77 -36.69 24.99 12.19
C ILE A 77 -35.97 26.31 12.54
N GLY A 78 -36.35 27.39 11.84
CA GLY A 78 -35.70 28.68 12.00
C GLY A 78 -34.19 28.58 11.73
N LYS A 79 -33.36 28.78 12.76
CA LYS A 79 -31.90 28.74 12.69
C LYS A 79 -31.30 27.34 12.93
N HIS A 80 -32.12 26.36 13.28
CA HIS A 80 -31.70 25.03 13.68
C HIS A 80 -31.91 24.06 12.49
N SER A 81 -30.84 23.41 12.03
CA SER A 81 -30.92 22.32 11.07
C SER A 81 -30.40 21.03 11.73
N ILE A 82 -31.23 20.00 11.73
CA ILE A 82 -30.93 18.71 12.32
C ILE A 82 -31.06 17.66 11.23
N ASN A 83 -30.04 16.81 11.14
CA ASN A 83 -30.06 15.59 10.33
C ASN A 83 -29.68 14.42 11.23
N PHE A 84 -30.61 13.51 11.47
CA PHE A 84 -30.40 12.29 12.25
C PHE A 84 -30.53 11.09 11.32
N THR A 85 -29.57 10.17 11.42
CA THR A 85 -29.58 8.91 10.69
C THR A 85 -29.34 7.78 11.67
N ALA A 86 -30.19 6.75 11.64
CA ALA A 86 -29.96 5.50 12.37
C ALA A 86 -30.23 4.32 11.44
N GLY A 87 -29.45 3.26 11.54
CA GLY A 87 -29.65 2.12 10.68
C GLY A 87 -28.68 0.97 10.89
N MET A 88 -28.76 0.04 9.98
CA MET A 88 -27.97 -1.19 10.01
C MET A 88 -27.38 -1.49 8.63
N ASP A 89 -26.17 -2.04 8.64
CA ASP A 89 -25.46 -2.57 7.46
C ASP A 89 -25.16 -4.05 7.67
N ALA A 90 -25.34 -4.84 6.63
CA ALA A 90 -24.94 -6.24 6.60
C ALA A 90 -24.19 -6.54 5.31
N LEU A 91 -23.03 -7.17 5.43
CA LEU A 91 -22.17 -7.51 4.30
C LEU A 91 -21.71 -8.95 4.41
N SER A 92 -21.71 -9.66 3.28
CA SER A 92 -21.06 -10.96 3.17
C SER A 92 -20.28 -11.05 1.87
N SER A 93 -19.07 -11.51 1.96
CA SER A 93 -18.18 -11.75 0.82
C SER A 93 -17.70 -13.19 0.86
N LYS A 94 -17.87 -13.91 -0.25
CA LYS A 94 -17.43 -15.29 -0.43
C LYS A 94 -16.57 -15.37 -1.69
N ILE A 95 -15.38 -15.92 -1.55
CA ILE A 95 -14.46 -16.22 -2.66
C ILE A 95 -14.19 -17.71 -2.63
N ALA A 96 -14.46 -18.39 -3.74
CA ALA A 96 -14.09 -19.79 -3.95
C ALA A 96 -13.18 -19.87 -5.18
N ARG A 97 -12.08 -20.59 -5.07
CA ARG A 97 -11.16 -20.85 -6.19
C ARG A 97 -10.90 -22.34 -6.30
N TYR A 98 -10.94 -22.82 -7.51
CA TYR A 98 -10.63 -24.20 -7.89
C TYR A 98 -9.45 -24.12 -8.85
N MET A 99 -8.35 -24.75 -8.51
CA MET A 99 -7.16 -24.83 -9.36
C MET A 99 -6.87 -26.28 -9.67
N THR A 100 -6.65 -26.58 -10.94
CA THR A 100 -6.14 -27.87 -11.38
C THR A 100 -4.81 -27.65 -12.09
N HIS A 101 -3.80 -28.38 -11.68
CA HIS A 101 -2.47 -28.39 -12.25
C HIS A 101 -2.25 -29.71 -13.00
N TYR A 102 -2.03 -29.59 -14.29
CA TYR A 102 -1.72 -30.69 -15.21
C TYR A 102 -0.25 -30.60 -15.61
N ARG A 103 0.39 -31.76 -15.79
CA ARG A 103 1.79 -31.86 -16.22
C ARG A 103 1.93 -32.82 -17.41
N GLY A 104 3.05 -32.63 -18.14
CA GLY A 104 3.45 -33.49 -19.24
C GLY A 104 2.66 -33.24 -20.52
N PHE A 105 3.17 -32.33 -21.33
CA PHE A 105 2.56 -31.96 -22.61
C PHE A 105 3.50 -32.32 -23.77
N PRO A 106 2.98 -32.85 -24.89
CA PRO A 106 3.83 -33.26 -26.01
C PRO A 106 4.39 -32.09 -26.83
N SER A 107 3.72 -30.94 -26.81
CA SER A 107 4.17 -29.72 -27.49
C SER A 107 3.50 -28.48 -26.93
N GLY A 108 4.03 -27.28 -27.25
CA GLY A 108 3.45 -26.01 -26.88
C GLY A 108 2.10 -25.69 -27.52
N GLU A 109 1.77 -26.34 -28.64
CA GLU A 109 0.48 -26.16 -29.35
C GLU A 109 -0.64 -27.05 -28.77
N LEU A 110 -0.28 -28.17 -28.14
CA LEU A 110 -1.23 -29.15 -27.59
C LEU A 110 -1.38 -28.93 -26.08
N HIS A 111 -1.99 -27.83 -25.67
CA HIS A 111 -2.12 -27.41 -24.26
C HIS A 111 -3.52 -27.61 -23.64
N SER A 112 -4.37 -28.46 -24.27
CA SER A 112 -5.62 -28.88 -23.63
C SER A 112 -5.37 -29.92 -22.53
N PRO A 113 -6.17 -29.97 -21.45
CA PRO A 113 -6.05 -30.99 -20.39
C PRO A 113 -6.02 -32.44 -20.91
N ASN A 114 -6.63 -32.72 -22.06
CA ASN A 114 -6.67 -34.04 -22.67
C ASN A 114 -5.29 -34.54 -23.15
N TYR A 115 -4.33 -33.66 -23.33
CA TYR A 115 -2.96 -33.99 -23.75
C TYR A 115 -1.98 -34.09 -22.59
N ALA A 116 -2.43 -33.82 -21.37
CA ALA A 116 -1.59 -33.94 -20.20
C ALA A 116 -1.33 -35.43 -19.86
N ALA A 117 -0.10 -35.73 -19.52
CA ALA A 117 0.29 -37.05 -19.03
C ALA A 117 -0.25 -37.33 -17.62
N ASP A 118 -0.38 -36.29 -16.79
CA ASP A 118 -0.76 -36.42 -15.37
C ASP A 118 -1.55 -35.20 -14.87
N ILE A 119 -2.49 -35.48 -13.96
CA ILE A 119 -3.13 -34.47 -13.13
C ILE A 119 -2.34 -34.38 -11.82
N TYR A 120 -1.40 -33.43 -11.74
CA TYR A 120 -0.51 -33.34 -10.61
C TYR A 120 -1.21 -32.95 -9.30
N LYS A 121 -2.12 -31.95 -9.38
CA LYS A 121 -2.75 -31.41 -8.17
C LYS A 121 -4.09 -30.75 -8.49
N THR A 122 -5.09 -31.03 -7.66
CA THR A 122 -6.34 -30.28 -7.61
C THR A 122 -6.45 -29.58 -6.25
N GLN A 123 -6.80 -28.31 -6.26
CA GLN A 123 -6.88 -27.50 -5.05
C GLN A 123 -8.18 -26.70 -5.03
N LYS A 124 -8.86 -26.69 -3.88
CA LYS A 124 -9.98 -25.79 -3.62
C LYS A 124 -9.62 -24.88 -2.45
N SER A 125 -9.75 -23.59 -2.64
CA SER A 125 -9.70 -22.62 -1.56
C SER A 125 -11.02 -21.86 -1.46
N GLN A 126 -11.49 -21.60 -0.24
CA GLN A 126 -12.72 -20.85 -0.01
C GLN A 126 -12.56 -19.97 1.20
N ASN A 127 -12.85 -18.67 1.04
CA ASN A 127 -12.87 -17.70 2.11
C ASN A 127 -14.24 -17.04 2.17
N GLN A 128 -14.75 -16.82 3.38
CA GLN A 128 -15.99 -16.10 3.59
C GLN A 128 -15.85 -15.15 4.78
N THR A 129 -16.24 -13.90 4.57
CA THR A 129 -16.29 -12.88 5.62
C THR A 129 -17.69 -12.33 5.73
N ARG A 130 -18.10 -11.96 6.95
CA ARG A 130 -19.39 -11.35 7.26
C ARG A 130 -19.18 -10.20 8.22
N LEU A 131 -19.87 -9.11 7.95
CA LEU A 131 -19.91 -7.93 8.80
C LEU A 131 -21.39 -7.56 9.04
N LEU A 132 -21.72 -7.27 10.29
CA LEU A 132 -23.00 -6.69 10.68
C LEU A 132 -22.74 -5.46 11.54
N SER A 133 -23.38 -4.35 11.22
CA SER A 133 -23.14 -3.08 11.87
C SER A 133 -24.45 -2.38 12.19
N GLY A 134 -24.54 -1.80 13.37
CA GLY A 134 -25.56 -0.83 13.73
C GLY A 134 -24.93 0.56 13.86
N LEU A 135 -25.56 1.60 13.35
CA LEU A 135 -25.05 2.96 13.43
C LEU A 135 -26.13 3.98 13.75
N ALA A 136 -25.71 5.05 14.41
CA ALA A 136 -26.50 6.25 14.59
C ALA A 136 -25.60 7.48 14.45
N SER A 137 -26.10 8.52 13.78
CA SER A 137 -25.39 9.79 13.62
C SER A 137 -26.35 10.96 13.69
N ILE A 138 -25.83 12.07 14.19
CA ILE A 138 -26.54 13.35 14.24
C ILE A 138 -25.62 14.45 13.71
N ASN A 139 -26.12 15.23 12.78
CA ASN A 139 -25.50 16.46 12.31
C ASN A 139 -26.44 17.60 12.71
N TYR A 140 -25.91 18.54 13.48
CA TYR A 140 -26.65 19.70 13.93
C TYR A 140 -25.93 20.98 13.51
N THR A 141 -26.69 21.89 12.92
CA THR A 141 -26.19 23.18 12.51
C THR A 141 -27.06 24.28 13.09
N LEU A 142 -26.41 25.24 13.77
CA LEU A 142 -27.08 26.41 14.33
C LEU A 142 -26.67 27.66 13.52
N ASP A 143 -27.65 28.33 12.94
CA ASP A 143 -27.51 29.60 12.20
C ASP A 143 -26.50 29.52 11.02
N ASN A 144 -26.22 28.30 10.51
CA ASN A 144 -25.12 28.01 9.58
C ASN A 144 -23.71 28.43 10.09
N ILE A 145 -23.59 28.75 11.37
CA ILE A 145 -22.35 29.17 12.04
C ILE A 145 -21.75 28.01 12.80
N TYR A 146 -22.49 27.40 13.71
CA TYR A 146 -22.00 26.35 14.58
C TYR A 146 -22.41 24.99 14.05
N LEU A 147 -21.46 24.10 13.95
CA LEU A 147 -21.62 22.75 13.41
C LEU A 147 -21.24 21.76 14.50
N LEU A 148 -22.12 20.77 14.72
CA LEU A 148 -21.88 19.64 15.61
C LEU A 148 -22.20 18.36 14.84
N ASP A 149 -21.24 17.44 14.80
CA ASP A 149 -21.39 16.12 14.24
C ASP A 149 -21.09 15.08 15.33
N ALA A 150 -21.96 14.09 15.51
CA ALA A 150 -21.69 12.97 16.38
C ALA A 150 -22.15 11.67 15.70
N ALA A 151 -21.35 10.63 15.82
CA ALA A 151 -21.68 9.31 15.29
C ALA A 151 -21.24 8.22 16.27
N ALA A 152 -22.05 7.17 16.36
CA ALA A 152 -21.74 5.94 17.07
C ALA A 152 -22.04 4.75 16.15
N ARG A 153 -21.16 3.73 16.20
CA ARG A 153 -21.27 2.52 15.40
C ARG A 153 -20.89 1.32 16.25
N PHE A 154 -21.62 0.23 16.09
CA PHE A 154 -21.36 -1.04 16.75
C PHE A 154 -21.19 -2.10 15.68
N ASP A 155 -19.95 -2.58 15.49
CA ASP A 155 -19.55 -3.47 14.40
C ASP A 155 -19.27 -4.87 14.90
N GLY A 156 -19.79 -5.88 14.20
CA GLY A 156 -19.50 -7.28 14.42
C GLY A 156 -18.94 -7.95 13.17
N SER A 157 -17.76 -8.57 13.29
CA SER A 157 -17.09 -9.25 12.17
C SER A 157 -16.82 -10.72 12.48
N SER A 158 -16.99 -11.56 11.45
CA SER A 158 -16.67 -12.98 11.53
C SER A 158 -15.17 -13.28 11.50
N GLU A 159 -14.31 -12.27 11.30
CA GLU A 159 -12.86 -12.42 11.19
C GLU A 159 -12.19 -12.46 12.56
N PHE A 160 -12.82 -11.90 13.58
CA PHE A 160 -12.28 -11.86 14.94
C PHE A 160 -12.57 -13.11 15.76
N GLY A 161 -11.85 -13.23 16.87
CA GLY A 161 -12.03 -14.28 17.85
C GLY A 161 -13.43 -14.33 18.42
N LEU A 162 -13.88 -15.51 18.84
CA LEU A 162 -15.25 -15.73 19.33
C LEU A 162 -15.64 -14.77 20.47
N ASN A 163 -14.66 -14.39 21.29
CA ASN A 163 -14.85 -13.55 22.47
C ASN A 163 -14.86 -12.04 22.16
N GLN A 164 -14.38 -11.62 20.97
CA GLN A 164 -14.11 -10.22 20.63
C GLN A 164 -14.67 -9.80 19.25
N LYS A 165 -15.78 -10.42 18.84
CA LYS A 165 -16.39 -10.16 17.52
C LYS A 165 -16.94 -8.75 17.37
N TRP A 166 -17.41 -8.16 18.47
CA TRP A 166 -18.14 -6.92 18.48
C TRP A 166 -17.32 -5.80 19.09
N ALA A 167 -17.33 -4.63 18.45
CA ALA A 167 -16.65 -3.45 18.94
C ALA A 167 -17.47 -2.17 18.73
N PRO A 168 -17.52 -1.28 19.74
CA PRO A 168 -18.10 0.05 19.60
C PRO A 168 -17.07 1.03 19.04
N PHE A 169 -17.52 1.90 18.14
CA PHE A 169 -16.75 3.03 17.62
C PHE A 169 -17.59 4.28 17.69
N TRP A 170 -16.93 5.42 17.82
CA TRP A 170 -17.62 6.70 17.93
C TRP A 170 -16.76 7.84 17.42
N SER A 171 -17.40 8.93 17.04
CA SER A 171 -16.73 10.17 16.69
C SER A 171 -17.59 11.37 17.02
N MET A 172 -16.92 12.47 17.33
CA MET A 172 -17.52 13.78 17.55
C MET A 172 -16.71 14.83 16.83
N GLY A 173 -17.40 15.73 16.13
CA GLY A 173 -16.83 16.84 15.39
C GLY A 173 -17.51 18.14 15.74
N LEU A 174 -16.70 19.19 15.80
CA LEU A 174 -17.15 20.57 16.00
C LEU A 174 -16.60 21.43 14.86
N GLY A 175 -17.44 22.34 14.39
CA GLY A 175 -17.04 23.29 13.37
C GLY A 175 -17.64 24.66 13.61
N ILE A 176 -16.95 25.69 13.14
CA ILE A 176 -17.46 27.06 13.17
C ILE A 176 -17.20 27.74 11.83
N ASN A 177 -18.26 28.21 11.20
CA ASN A 177 -18.22 29.01 9.98
C ASN A 177 -18.15 30.49 10.34
N ILE A 178 -16.94 31.00 10.57
CA ILE A 178 -16.70 32.37 11.04
C ILE A 178 -17.16 33.40 10.00
N HIS A 179 -17.09 33.06 8.72
CA HIS A 179 -17.54 33.91 7.62
C HIS A 179 -19.06 34.18 7.61
N ASN A 180 -19.86 33.41 8.35
CA ASN A 180 -21.30 33.61 8.45
C ASN A 180 -21.72 34.55 9.60
N TYR A 181 -20.77 35.03 10.42
CA TYR A 181 -21.08 36.08 11.38
C TYR A 181 -21.45 37.40 10.68
N ALA A 182 -22.36 38.16 11.28
CA ALA A 182 -22.88 39.40 10.70
C ALA A 182 -21.80 40.42 10.28
N PHE A 183 -20.66 40.46 11.03
CA PHE A 183 -19.54 41.38 10.75
C PHE A 183 -18.64 40.92 9.57
N LEU A 184 -18.72 39.63 9.16
CA LEU A 184 -17.97 39.08 8.02
C LEU A 184 -18.83 38.66 6.87
N LYS A 185 -20.13 38.59 7.10
CA LYS A 185 -21.11 38.22 6.06
C LYS A 185 -21.00 39.20 4.89
N ASP A 186 -20.95 38.65 3.66
CA ASP A 186 -20.80 39.39 2.43
C ASP A 186 -19.49 40.18 2.27
N ASN A 187 -18.46 39.85 3.06
CA ASN A 187 -17.13 40.42 2.91
C ASN A 187 -16.57 40.06 1.52
N PRO A 188 -16.21 41.05 0.69
CA PRO A 188 -15.73 40.78 -0.68
C PRO A 188 -14.32 40.15 -0.69
N ILE A 189 -13.55 40.30 0.37
CA ILE A 189 -12.18 39.79 0.47
C ILE A 189 -12.17 38.40 1.09
N LEU A 190 -12.78 38.20 2.25
CA LEU A 190 -12.81 36.92 2.97
C LEU A 190 -14.13 36.20 2.69
N SER A 191 -14.12 35.28 1.72
CA SER A 191 -15.33 34.55 1.28
C SER A 191 -15.64 33.34 2.14
N ARG A 192 -14.62 32.72 2.74
CA ARG A 192 -14.76 31.58 3.66
C ARG A 192 -13.72 31.63 4.74
N LEU A 193 -14.14 31.41 5.98
CA LEU A 193 -13.29 31.08 7.10
C LEU A 193 -14.04 30.07 7.97
N LYS A 194 -13.55 28.83 7.97
CA LYS A 194 -14.11 27.72 8.74
C LYS A 194 -13.01 27.10 9.57
N LEU A 195 -13.28 26.90 10.86
CA LEU A 195 -12.46 26.08 11.75
C LEU A 195 -13.20 24.78 12.05
N LYS A 196 -12.46 23.68 12.16
CA LYS A 196 -13.01 22.37 12.46
C LYS A 196 -12.08 21.59 13.37
N ALA A 197 -12.67 20.80 14.28
CA ALA A 197 -11.94 19.86 15.11
C ALA A 197 -12.79 18.60 15.28
N SER A 198 -12.16 17.43 15.32
CA SER A 198 -12.85 16.16 15.57
C SER A 198 -11.98 15.23 16.40
N TYR A 199 -12.66 14.44 17.24
CA TYR A 199 -12.05 13.35 17.96
C TYR A 199 -12.94 12.11 17.87
N GLY A 200 -12.33 10.93 17.72
CA GLY A 200 -13.08 9.70 17.63
C GLY A 200 -12.21 8.46 17.62
N GLN A 201 -12.85 7.34 17.63
CA GLN A 201 -12.23 6.02 17.64
C GLN A 201 -12.73 5.21 16.44
N THR A 202 -11.81 4.59 15.71
CA THR A 202 -12.13 3.71 14.57
C THR A 202 -11.41 2.38 14.73
N GLY A 203 -12.06 1.30 14.31
CA GLY A 203 -11.46 -0.03 14.24
C GLY A 203 -11.03 -0.40 12.83
N LYS A 204 -10.07 -1.30 12.75
CA LYS A 204 -9.59 -1.86 11.50
C LYS A 204 -9.39 -3.36 11.61
N VAL A 205 -9.74 -4.08 10.54
CA VAL A 205 -9.37 -5.47 10.32
C VAL A 205 -8.18 -5.47 9.36
N ASN A 206 -7.04 -5.99 9.75
CA ASN A 206 -5.82 -5.98 8.95
C ASN A 206 -5.14 -7.36 8.92
N PHE A 207 -5.93 -8.41 8.77
CA PHE A 207 -5.43 -9.78 8.69
C PHE A 207 -6.32 -10.64 7.78
N ALA A 208 -5.80 -11.79 7.37
CA ALA A 208 -6.54 -12.72 6.53
C ALA A 208 -7.68 -13.39 7.32
N PRO A 209 -8.80 -13.71 6.66
CA PRO A 209 -9.89 -14.46 7.28
C PRO A 209 -9.39 -15.73 7.98
N TYR A 210 -10.07 -16.12 9.08
CA TYR A 210 -9.80 -17.32 9.88
C TYR A 210 -8.53 -17.30 10.74
N CYS A 211 -7.74 -16.22 10.79
CA CYS A 211 -6.56 -16.14 11.65
C CYS A 211 -6.90 -16.27 13.16
N ALA A 212 -8.13 -15.93 13.54
CA ALA A 212 -8.63 -16.14 14.91
C ALA A 212 -9.10 -17.59 15.18
N THR A 213 -9.15 -18.46 14.16
CA THR A 213 -9.65 -19.82 14.24
C THR A 213 -8.53 -20.81 14.01
N THR A 214 -8.47 -21.85 14.86
CA THR A 214 -7.55 -22.96 14.66
C THR A 214 -7.93 -23.74 13.40
N ILE A 215 -6.98 -23.93 12.48
CA ILE A 215 -7.18 -24.60 11.19
C ILE A 215 -6.35 -25.87 11.13
N TYR A 216 -6.98 -26.94 10.72
CA TYR A 216 -6.37 -28.22 10.44
C TYR A 216 -6.27 -28.44 8.92
N GLU A 217 -5.19 -29.07 8.49
CA GLU A 217 -4.94 -29.45 7.10
C GLU A 217 -4.82 -30.96 6.98
N SER A 218 -5.54 -31.55 6.03
CA SER A 218 -5.45 -32.97 5.74
C SER A 218 -4.18 -33.26 4.95
N GLN A 219 -3.39 -34.23 5.38
CA GLN A 219 -2.16 -34.66 4.73
C GLN A 219 -2.45 -35.72 3.67
N PHE A 220 -2.78 -35.28 2.43
CA PHE A 220 -2.98 -36.19 1.30
C PHE A 220 -1.75 -36.29 0.39
N GLU A 221 -0.82 -35.36 0.47
CA GLU A 221 0.28 -35.23 -0.51
C GLU A 221 1.42 -36.23 -0.29
N ASP A 222 1.69 -36.65 0.95
CA ASP A 222 2.84 -37.48 1.26
C ASP A 222 2.56 -38.99 1.36
N LYS A 223 1.37 -39.45 0.90
CA LYS A 223 0.96 -40.86 0.97
C LYS A 223 1.09 -41.48 2.36
N THR A 224 1.12 -40.67 3.41
CA THR A 224 1.18 -41.15 4.78
C THR A 224 -0.19 -41.66 5.22
N TRP A 225 -0.37 -42.97 5.04
CA TRP A 225 -1.52 -43.69 5.57
C TRP A 225 -1.23 -44.12 7.00
N TYR A 226 -2.09 -43.67 7.90
CA TYR A 226 -2.14 -44.33 9.21
C TYR A 226 -3.10 -45.52 9.12
N ALA A 227 -2.87 -46.57 9.90
CA ALA A 227 -3.73 -47.74 9.90
C ALA A 227 -5.23 -47.44 10.16
N THR A 228 -5.54 -46.28 10.70
CA THR A 228 -6.89 -45.79 11.06
C THR A 228 -7.48 -44.74 10.11
N GLY A 229 -6.77 -44.35 9.02
CA GLY A 229 -7.25 -43.36 8.06
C GLY A 229 -6.29 -42.22 7.74
N TYR A 230 -6.82 -41.12 7.20
CA TYR A 230 -6.03 -39.95 6.82
C TYR A 230 -5.62 -39.11 8.03
N GLY A 231 -4.36 -38.72 8.09
CA GLY A 231 -3.86 -37.81 9.10
C GLY A 231 -4.30 -36.37 8.84
N VAL A 232 -4.50 -35.62 9.92
CA VAL A 232 -4.66 -34.16 9.88
C VAL A 232 -3.57 -33.52 10.71
N THR A 233 -2.96 -32.48 10.19
CA THR A 233 -2.00 -31.65 10.92
C THR A 233 -2.61 -30.30 11.24
N LEU A 234 -2.23 -29.74 12.36
CA LEU A 234 -2.65 -28.42 12.78
C LEU A 234 -1.85 -27.39 11.95
N LYS A 235 -2.54 -26.63 11.09
CA LYS A 235 -1.92 -25.68 10.16
C LYS A 235 -1.70 -24.30 10.78
N TYR A 236 -2.72 -23.82 11.50
CA TYR A 236 -2.69 -22.52 12.17
C TYR A 236 -3.28 -22.61 13.56
N LEU A 237 -2.60 -22.00 14.51
CA LEU A 237 -3.12 -21.81 15.86
C LEU A 237 -3.90 -20.50 15.91
N GLY A 238 -5.23 -20.58 16.12
CA GLY A 238 -6.11 -19.44 16.19
C GLY A 238 -6.07 -18.72 17.52
N ASN A 239 -6.17 -17.39 17.51
CA ASN A 239 -6.31 -16.57 18.71
C ASN A 239 -7.77 -16.21 18.96
N LYS A 240 -8.42 -16.88 19.91
CA LYS A 240 -9.84 -16.61 20.26
C LYS A 240 -10.05 -15.23 20.88
N ASN A 241 -8.99 -14.59 21.38
CA ASN A 241 -9.01 -13.27 22.00
C ASN A 241 -8.57 -12.15 21.04
N LEU A 242 -8.31 -12.48 19.77
CA LEU A 242 -7.92 -11.48 18.76
C LEU A 242 -9.02 -10.44 18.63
N THR A 243 -8.70 -9.18 18.95
CA THR A 243 -9.61 -8.04 18.95
C THR A 243 -9.27 -7.04 17.86
N TRP A 244 -10.11 -6.04 17.71
CA TRP A 244 -9.96 -4.96 16.74
C TRP A 244 -8.73 -4.11 17.02
N GLU A 245 -7.95 -3.86 15.98
CA GLU A 245 -6.95 -2.79 15.99
C GLU A 245 -7.70 -1.45 16.07
N THR A 246 -7.43 -0.68 17.11
CA THR A 246 -8.17 0.53 17.42
C THR A 246 -7.31 1.76 17.23
N THR A 247 -7.81 2.78 16.51
CA THR A 247 -7.13 4.05 16.33
C THR A 247 -7.94 5.19 16.92
N ASN A 248 -7.38 5.87 17.90
CA ASN A 248 -7.87 7.13 18.42
C ASN A 248 -7.36 8.26 17.52
N LYS A 249 -8.28 9.04 16.95
CA LYS A 249 -8.00 10.07 15.93
C LYS A 249 -8.41 11.44 16.44
N PHE A 250 -7.45 12.32 16.59
CA PHE A 250 -7.68 13.76 16.74
C PHE A 250 -7.32 14.45 15.44
N ASN A 251 -8.24 15.27 14.92
CA ASN A 251 -8.01 16.09 13.73
C ASN A 251 -8.48 17.51 14.02
N THR A 252 -7.73 18.50 13.52
CA THR A 252 -8.14 19.90 13.53
C THR A 252 -7.69 20.57 12.26
N GLY A 253 -8.44 21.56 11.79
CA GLY A 253 -8.11 22.23 10.55
C GLY A 253 -8.86 23.55 10.34
N ALA A 254 -8.40 24.26 9.33
CA ALA A 254 -8.98 25.52 8.88
C ALA A 254 -9.15 25.54 7.36
N GLU A 255 -10.23 26.16 6.90
CA GLU A 255 -10.48 26.44 5.49
C GLU A 255 -10.61 27.96 5.32
N ILE A 256 -9.82 28.53 4.41
CA ILE A 256 -9.79 29.96 4.14
C ILE A 256 -9.96 30.17 2.64
N GLU A 257 -10.90 31.05 2.26
CA GLU A 257 -11.10 31.44 0.87
C GLU A 257 -11.15 32.96 0.76
N PHE A 258 -10.34 33.49 -0.15
CA PHE A 258 -10.28 34.93 -0.45
C PHE A 258 -10.81 35.24 -1.84
N ALA A 259 -11.34 36.45 -1.98
CA ALA A 259 -11.76 37.09 -3.24
C ALA A 259 -12.63 36.14 -4.11
N ARG A 260 -13.66 35.56 -3.49
CA ARG A 260 -14.64 34.67 -4.12
C ARG A 260 -14.01 33.54 -4.93
N GLY A 261 -13.07 32.81 -4.28
CA GLY A 261 -12.39 31.65 -4.82
C GLY A 261 -11.18 31.95 -5.72
N LEU A 262 -10.64 33.17 -5.67
CA LEU A 262 -9.33 33.46 -6.25
C LEU A 262 -8.23 32.64 -5.57
N PHE A 263 -8.31 32.56 -4.24
CA PHE A 263 -7.40 31.81 -3.41
C PHE A 263 -8.18 30.97 -2.41
N PHE A 264 -7.91 29.67 -2.35
CA PHE A 264 -8.44 28.75 -1.36
C PHE A 264 -7.28 27.99 -0.72
N LEU A 265 -7.24 27.98 0.61
CA LEU A 265 -6.29 27.21 1.41
C LEU A 265 -7.05 26.40 2.45
N GLU A 266 -6.77 25.11 2.51
CA GLU A 266 -7.20 24.21 3.56
C GLU A 266 -5.95 23.65 4.24
N GLY A 267 -5.90 23.72 5.58
CA GLY A 267 -4.86 23.12 6.39
C GLY A 267 -5.48 22.20 7.44
N ASN A 268 -4.95 20.99 7.56
CA ASN A 268 -5.37 20.01 8.55
C ASN A 268 -4.16 19.51 9.32
N TYR A 269 -4.30 19.34 10.62
CA TYR A 269 -3.36 18.63 11.50
C TYR A 269 -4.05 17.42 12.06
N TYR A 270 -3.34 16.31 12.15
CA TYR A 270 -3.84 15.05 12.72
C TYR A 270 -2.86 14.44 13.71
N HIS A 271 -3.44 13.73 14.69
CA HIS A 271 -2.74 12.95 15.70
C HIS A 271 -3.50 11.64 15.91
N HIS A 272 -2.99 10.56 15.35
CA HIS A 272 -3.64 9.26 15.30
C HIS A 272 -2.81 8.23 16.08
N LYS A 273 -3.32 7.82 17.24
CA LYS A 273 -2.70 6.79 18.08
C LYS A 273 -3.41 5.46 17.85
N THR A 274 -2.72 4.49 17.27
CA THR A 274 -3.20 3.12 17.11
C THR A 274 -2.71 2.28 18.27
N ILE A 275 -3.64 1.57 18.91
CA ILE A 275 -3.42 0.62 19.99
C ILE A 275 -3.88 -0.76 19.54
N ASP A 276 -3.44 -1.80 20.21
CA ASP A 276 -3.79 -3.19 19.88
C ASP A 276 -3.45 -3.55 18.43
N LEU A 277 -2.31 -3.02 17.93
CA LEU A 277 -1.83 -3.31 16.58
C LEU A 277 -1.69 -4.83 16.39
N ILE A 278 -2.34 -5.36 15.35
CA ILE A 278 -2.31 -6.80 15.06
C ILE A 278 -1.02 -7.13 14.34
N THR A 279 -0.20 -7.97 14.97
CA THR A 279 1.10 -8.40 14.46
C THR A 279 1.25 -9.91 14.49
N ASP A 280 2.18 -10.41 13.67
CA ASP A 280 2.57 -11.82 13.70
C ASP A 280 3.56 -12.06 14.83
N ILE A 281 3.18 -12.97 15.74
CA ILE A 281 4.06 -13.53 16.75
C ILE A 281 4.76 -14.73 16.15
N THR A 282 6.06 -14.75 16.20
CA THR A 282 6.80 -15.93 15.86
C THR A 282 6.89 -16.86 17.07
N LEU A 283 6.44 -18.10 16.89
CA LEU A 283 6.45 -19.10 17.93
C LEU A 283 7.76 -19.93 17.89
N PRO A 284 8.21 -20.48 19.03
CA PRO A 284 9.33 -21.43 19.06
C PRO A 284 9.06 -22.61 18.12
N SER A 285 10.11 -23.14 17.48
CA SER A 285 9.99 -24.29 16.57
C SER A 285 9.39 -25.52 17.25
N SER A 286 9.57 -25.65 18.56
CA SER A 286 8.98 -26.71 19.39
C SER A 286 7.45 -26.68 19.44
N SER A 287 6.82 -25.54 19.12
CA SER A 287 5.36 -25.43 19.04
C SER A 287 4.77 -26.03 17.77
N GLY A 288 5.60 -26.33 16.77
CA GLY A 288 5.16 -26.77 15.44
C GLY A 288 4.57 -25.65 14.55
N PHE A 289 4.51 -24.41 15.04
CA PHE A 289 3.94 -23.27 14.30
C PHE A 289 5.00 -22.21 14.03
N LYS A 290 4.87 -21.56 12.88
CA LYS A 290 5.76 -20.46 12.53
C LYS A 290 5.28 -19.12 13.09
N VAL A 291 3.98 -18.87 13.05
CA VAL A 291 3.39 -17.59 13.42
C VAL A 291 2.04 -17.74 14.13
N TYR A 292 1.78 -16.81 15.02
CA TYR A 292 0.53 -16.61 15.75
C TYR A 292 0.16 -15.12 15.69
N LYS A 293 -1.11 -14.78 15.49
CA LYS A 293 -1.52 -13.38 15.47
C LYS A 293 -2.02 -12.93 16.83
N ASP A 294 -1.53 -11.76 17.27
CA ASP A 294 -1.97 -11.16 18.52
C ASP A 294 -2.03 -9.64 18.43
N ASN A 295 -2.78 -9.03 19.35
CA ASN A 295 -2.93 -7.60 19.47
C ASN A 295 -1.81 -7.04 20.36
N MET A 296 -0.87 -6.35 19.75
CA MET A 296 0.33 -5.91 20.45
C MET A 296 0.93 -4.66 19.83
N GLY A 297 1.40 -3.77 20.72
CA GLY A 297 2.10 -2.58 20.29
C GLY A 297 1.22 -1.35 20.12
N GLU A 298 1.89 -0.22 20.13
CA GLU A 298 1.28 1.08 19.95
C GLU A 298 2.08 1.91 18.94
N VAL A 299 1.38 2.54 18.02
CA VAL A 299 1.97 3.36 16.97
C VAL A 299 1.27 4.71 16.91
N LEU A 300 2.06 5.76 16.77
CA LEU A 300 1.60 7.12 16.57
C LEU A 300 1.88 7.55 15.13
N ASN A 301 0.86 8.06 14.45
CA ASN A 301 0.97 8.82 13.22
C ASN A 301 0.49 10.23 13.47
N GLN A 302 1.33 11.23 13.21
CA GLN A 302 0.97 12.63 13.34
C GLN A 302 1.53 13.42 12.16
N GLY A 303 0.79 14.42 11.72
CA GLY A 303 1.22 15.17 10.57
C GLY A 303 0.29 16.32 10.23
N PHE A 304 0.57 16.95 9.11
CA PHE A 304 -0.27 17.99 8.55
C PHE A 304 -0.45 17.81 7.05
N GLU A 305 -1.57 18.32 6.58
CA GLU A 305 -1.94 18.34 5.16
C GLU A 305 -2.35 19.75 4.79
N LEU A 306 -1.88 20.21 3.63
CA LEU A 306 -2.24 21.52 3.07
C LEU A 306 -2.76 21.32 1.66
N ASN A 307 -3.88 21.97 1.32
CA ASN A 307 -4.46 22.02 -0.01
C ASN A 307 -4.60 23.47 -0.44
N LEU A 308 -3.95 23.84 -1.54
CA LEU A 308 -3.99 25.16 -2.15
C LEU A 308 -4.66 25.10 -3.51
N LYS A 309 -5.60 26.02 -3.76
CA LYS A 309 -6.15 26.30 -5.10
C LYS A 309 -6.10 27.79 -5.38
N LEU A 310 -5.58 28.14 -6.55
CA LEU A 310 -5.50 29.50 -7.04
C LEU A 310 -6.21 29.58 -8.39
N ASN A 311 -7.01 30.59 -8.59
CA ASN A 311 -7.66 30.86 -9.87
C ASN A 311 -7.32 32.30 -10.34
N PRO A 312 -6.03 32.55 -10.70
CA PRO A 312 -5.56 33.92 -10.95
C PRO A 312 -6.15 34.55 -12.23
N ILE A 313 -6.61 33.73 -13.14
CA ILE A 313 -7.21 34.22 -14.41
C ILE A 313 -8.59 33.60 -14.56
N ARG A 314 -9.59 34.44 -14.59
CA ARG A 314 -10.99 34.09 -14.87
C ARG A 314 -11.57 35.10 -15.83
N SER A 315 -11.44 34.83 -17.12
CA SER A 315 -11.99 35.67 -18.16
C SER A 315 -12.79 34.84 -19.19
N LYS A 316 -13.49 35.45 -20.08
CA LYS A 316 -14.27 34.77 -21.11
C LYS A 316 -13.42 33.80 -21.96
N ASN A 317 -12.19 34.19 -22.26
CA ASN A 317 -11.30 33.42 -23.13
C ASN A 317 -10.20 32.68 -22.42
N TRP A 318 -9.87 33.02 -21.17
CA TRP A 318 -8.80 32.45 -20.40
C TRP A 318 -9.29 32.07 -19.01
N ASN A 319 -9.00 30.84 -18.62
CA ASN A 319 -9.18 30.37 -17.25
C ASN A 319 -7.94 29.63 -16.85
N LEU A 320 -7.32 30.03 -15.73
CA LEU A 320 -6.17 29.36 -15.15
C LEU A 320 -6.49 28.98 -13.72
N MET A 321 -6.47 27.70 -13.43
CA MET A 321 -6.52 27.14 -12.09
C MET A 321 -5.18 26.46 -11.79
N ILE A 322 -4.52 26.86 -10.70
CA ILE A 322 -3.32 26.22 -10.17
C ILE A 322 -3.71 25.52 -8.88
N TYR A 323 -3.22 24.32 -8.68
CA TYR A 323 -3.43 23.57 -7.44
C TYR A 323 -2.12 22.98 -6.92
N ALA A 324 -2.02 22.89 -5.61
CA ALA A 324 -0.93 22.21 -4.95
C ALA A 324 -1.45 21.56 -3.65
N ASN A 325 -0.97 20.40 -3.33
CA ASN A 325 -1.16 19.80 -2.02
C ASN A 325 0.18 19.34 -1.44
N LEU A 326 0.24 19.32 -0.12
CA LEU A 326 1.41 18.90 0.65
C LEU A 326 0.91 18.06 1.83
N ALA A 327 1.49 16.89 2.01
CA ALA A 327 1.31 16.07 3.20
C ALA A 327 2.67 15.79 3.86
N HIS A 328 2.69 15.89 5.17
CA HIS A 328 3.78 15.45 6.03
C HIS A 328 3.24 14.49 7.07
N ASN A 329 3.83 13.32 7.19
CA ASN A 329 3.53 12.36 8.24
C ASN A 329 4.80 12.05 9.04
N LYS A 330 4.62 11.76 10.31
CA LYS A 330 5.66 11.22 11.20
C LYS A 330 5.09 10.02 11.91
N ASN A 331 5.55 8.84 11.52
CA ASN A 331 5.24 7.58 12.18
C ASN A 331 6.22 7.35 13.34
N LYS A 332 5.71 6.90 14.49
CA LYS A 332 6.52 6.56 15.67
C LYS A 332 5.96 5.33 16.37
N ILE A 333 6.80 4.36 16.62
CA ILE A 333 6.50 3.21 17.48
C ILE A 333 6.61 3.68 18.93
N LEU A 334 5.49 3.66 19.67
CA LEU A 334 5.46 4.06 21.08
C LEU A 334 5.79 2.89 22.00
N LYS A 335 5.31 1.68 21.63
CA LYS A 335 5.52 0.47 22.39
C LYS A 335 5.63 -0.71 21.45
N ILE A 336 6.67 -1.53 21.63
CA ILE A 336 6.80 -2.82 20.96
C ILE A 336 6.31 -3.94 21.90
N SER A 337 5.71 -4.95 21.28
CA SER A 337 5.28 -6.16 21.96
C SER A 337 6.45 -7.12 22.19
N ASP A 338 6.28 -8.08 23.09
CA ASP A 338 7.27 -9.16 23.28
C ASP A 338 7.43 -10.01 22.03
N SER A 339 6.40 -10.14 21.22
CA SER A 339 6.46 -10.80 19.92
C SER A 339 7.27 -10.04 18.88
N GLN A 340 7.19 -8.71 18.86
CA GLN A 340 8.05 -7.89 18.00
C GLN A 340 9.52 -7.97 18.45
N LYS A 341 9.79 -8.09 19.75
CA LYS A 341 11.14 -8.38 20.26
C LYS A 341 11.62 -9.74 19.79
N ALA A 342 10.78 -10.80 19.93
CA ALA A 342 11.09 -12.14 19.45
C ALA A 342 11.28 -12.17 17.91
N TYR A 343 10.52 -11.37 17.17
CA TYR A 343 10.73 -11.20 15.73
C TYR A 343 12.10 -10.56 15.44
N ASN A 344 12.49 -9.52 16.17
CA ASN A 344 13.81 -8.92 16.04
C ASN A 344 14.94 -9.93 16.30
N GLU A 345 14.76 -10.80 17.29
CA GLU A 345 15.72 -11.90 17.59
C GLU A 345 15.80 -12.88 16.42
N LYS A 346 14.68 -13.24 15.81
CA LYS A 346 14.69 -14.10 14.61
C LYS A 346 15.35 -13.45 13.41
N VAL A 347 15.20 -12.14 13.23
CA VAL A 347 15.96 -11.42 12.21
C VAL A 347 17.46 -11.54 12.50
N ASN A 348 17.87 -11.45 13.76
CA ASN A 348 19.27 -11.69 14.14
C ASN A 348 19.69 -13.15 13.85
N GLU A 349 18.84 -14.12 14.19
CA GLU A 349 19.10 -15.54 13.90
C GLU A 349 19.20 -15.84 12.40
N TYR A 350 18.40 -15.19 11.58
CA TYR A 350 18.48 -15.32 10.12
C TYR A 350 19.88 -14.99 9.58
N TYR A 351 20.58 -14.06 10.21
CA TYR A 351 21.92 -13.65 9.81
C TYR A 351 23.06 -14.41 10.53
N LYS A 352 22.78 -15.25 11.52
CA LYS A 352 23.83 -15.97 12.29
C LYS A 352 24.77 -16.81 11.43
N GLU A 353 24.24 -17.46 10.39
CA GLU A 353 25.05 -18.23 9.45
C GLU A 353 26.05 -17.34 8.72
N ALA A 354 25.58 -16.17 8.21
CA ALA A 354 26.43 -15.22 7.54
C ALA A 354 27.46 -14.59 8.49
N GLU A 355 27.09 -14.29 9.73
CA GLU A 355 28.01 -13.82 10.77
C GLU A 355 29.10 -14.85 11.08
N TYR A 356 28.72 -16.12 11.24
CA TYR A 356 29.67 -17.20 11.47
C TYR A 356 30.64 -17.37 10.30
N LEU A 357 30.13 -17.41 9.06
CA LEU A 357 30.97 -17.53 7.87
C LEU A 357 31.93 -16.34 7.74
N SER A 358 31.44 -15.13 8.01
CA SER A 358 32.27 -13.92 8.03
C SER A 358 33.37 -13.98 9.09
N SER A 359 33.06 -14.47 10.29
CA SER A 359 34.03 -14.55 11.41
C SER A 359 35.19 -15.51 11.14
N ILE A 360 34.97 -16.54 10.33
CA ILE A 360 36.00 -17.52 9.93
C ILE A 360 36.61 -17.24 8.55
N ASN A 361 36.40 -16.02 8.01
CA ASN A 361 36.82 -15.58 6.67
C ASN A 361 36.38 -16.54 5.53
N ARG A 362 35.25 -17.21 5.69
CA ARG A 362 34.62 -17.97 4.61
C ARG A 362 33.70 -17.09 3.80
N GLU A 363 33.60 -17.43 2.52
CA GLU A 363 32.79 -16.70 1.55
C GLU A 363 31.29 -16.84 1.83
N ILE A 364 30.56 -15.72 1.73
CA ILE A 364 29.11 -15.67 1.87
C ILE A 364 28.54 -15.46 0.47
N ASN A 365 28.12 -16.52 -0.20
CA ASN A 365 27.68 -16.48 -1.61
C ASN A 365 26.15 -16.43 -1.79
N ASP A 366 25.41 -15.99 -0.77
CA ASP A 366 23.95 -15.92 -0.85
C ASP A 366 23.46 -14.47 -0.87
N PRO A 367 22.92 -13.98 -2.03
CA PRO A 367 22.39 -12.63 -2.16
C PRO A 367 21.27 -12.27 -1.19
N LYS A 368 20.66 -13.27 -0.54
CA LYS A 368 19.61 -13.04 0.47
C LYS A 368 20.10 -12.19 1.63
N TYR A 369 21.39 -12.28 2.01
CA TYR A 369 21.97 -11.56 3.14
C TYR A 369 22.27 -10.08 2.86
N SER A 370 22.27 -9.65 1.60
CA SER A 370 22.37 -8.23 1.25
C SER A 370 21.05 -7.47 1.39
N ARG A 371 19.94 -8.17 1.69
CA ARG A 371 18.63 -7.55 1.87
C ARG A 371 18.48 -6.92 3.25
N VAL A 372 17.76 -5.80 3.28
CA VAL A 372 17.35 -5.16 4.53
C VAL A 372 16.05 -5.82 5.00
N ILE A 373 16.07 -6.36 6.21
CA ILE A 373 14.87 -6.91 6.87
C ILE A 373 14.41 -5.90 7.92
N PRO A 374 13.14 -5.48 7.92
CA PRO A 374 12.61 -4.58 8.94
C PRO A 374 12.83 -5.12 10.36
N LYS A 375 13.16 -4.24 11.28
CA LYS A 375 13.16 -4.50 12.74
C LYS A 375 12.33 -3.41 13.42
N TYR A 376 11.98 -3.63 14.66
CA TYR A 376 11.12 -2.72 15.41
C TYR A 376 11.83 -2.27 16.69
N GLU A 377 11.94 -0.96 16.87
CA GLU A 377 12.48 -0.34 18.08
C GLU A 377 11.54 0.78 18.55
N GLU A 378 11.36 0.92 19.86
CA GLU A 378 10.60 2.02 20.44
C GLU A 378 11.29 3.36 20.11
N GLY A 379 10.47 4.33 19.70
CA GLY A 379 10.98 5.61 19.20
C GLY A 379 11.31 5.63 17.71
N GLY A 380 11.49 4.47 17.07
CA GLY A 380 11.64 4.31 15.62
C GLY A 380 10.32 4.43 14.87
N SER A 381 10.35 4.16 13.57
CA SER A 381 9.18 4.12 12.69
C SER A 381 8.99 2.70 12.13
N LEU A 382 7.76 2.36 11.77
CA LEU A 382 7.45 1.13 11.00
C LEU A 382 8.13 1.11 9.62
N THR A 383 8.53 2.27 9.12
CA THR A 383 9.22 2.48 7.83
C THR A 383 10.72 2.70 7.99
N SER A 384 11.28 2.46 9.18
CA SER A 384 12.72 2.56 9.45
C SER A 384 13.52 1.52 8.66
N ILE A 385 14.66 1.95 8.11
CA ILE A 385 15.64 1.08 7.46
C ILE A 385 16.66 0.66 8.51
N PHE A 386 16.80 -0.63 8.74
CA PHE A 386 17.79 -1.19 9.65
C PHE A 386 18.95 -1.79 8.87
N ALA A 387 20.14 -1.30 9.16
CA ALA A 387 21.38 -1.84 8.63
C ALA A 387 22.52 -1.52 9.58
N MET A 388 23.68 -2.12 9.38
CA MET A 388 24.88 -1.73 10.11
C MET A 388 25.39 -0.41 9.56
N LYS A 389 25.78 0.52 10.45
CA LYS A 389 26.27 1.83 10.03
C LYS A 389 27.65 1.67 9.39
N SER A 390 27.82 2.19 8.18
CA SER A 390 29.09 2.17 7.44
C SER A 390 29.81 3.50 7.52
N LEU A 391 31.13 3.44 7.63
CA LEU A 391 32.04 4.58 7.51
C LEU A 391 32.64 4.69 6.10
N GLY A 392 32.24 3.78 5.18
CA GLY A 392 32.76 3.72 3.82
C GLY A 392 33.80 2.61 3.62
N ILE A 393 34.50 2.68 2.50
CA ILE A 393 35.56 1.74 2.15
C ILE A 393 36.91 2.28 2.70
N ASP A 394 37.63 1.45 3.42
CA ASP A 394 38.98 1.75 3.89
C ASP A 394 39.93 1.94 2.70
N PRO A 395 40.51 3.12 2.51
CA PRO A 395 41.42 3.37 1.41
C PRO A 395 42.67 2.46 1.41
N THR A 396 43.05 1.93 2.56
CA THR A 396 44.24 1.10 2.70
C THR A 396 44.00 -0.35 2.27
N THR A 397 42.83 -0.89 2.64
CA THR A 397 42.54 -2.33 2.50
C THR A 397 41.47 -2.66 1.47
N GLY A 398 40.66 -1.67 1.04
CA GLY A 398 39.50 -1.87 0.15
C GLY A 398 38.31 -2.56 0.82
N LYS A 399 38.37 -2.80 2.13
CA LYS A 399 37.28 -3.41 2.92
C LYS A 399 36.34 -2.34 3.47
N GLU A 400 35.08 -2.71 3.70
CA GLU A 400 34.09 -1.83 4.33
C GLU A 400 34.37 -1.68 5.83
N LEU A 401 34.42 -0.43 6.32
CA LEU A 401 34.50 -0.11 7.73
C LEU A 401 33.10 0.09 8.29
N LEU A 402 32.77 -0.64 9.32
CA LEU A 402 31.47 -0.65 9.97
C LEU A 402 31.57 -0.11 11.41
N LEU A 403 30.53 0.56 11.86
CA LEU A 403 30.44 1.14 13.18
C LEU A 403 29.44 0.33 14.05
N ARG A 404 29.90 -0.19 15.16
CA ARG A 404 29.05 -0.83 16.17
C ARG A 404 28.24 0.20 16.95
N ARG A 405 27.21 -0.26 17.67
CA ARG A 405 26.37 0.61 18.53
C ARG A 405 27.15 1.29 19.67
N ASP A 406 28.23 0.69 20.12
CA ASP A 406 29.15 1.24 21.15
C ASP A 406 30.15 2.26 20.61
N GLY A 407 30.15 2.50 19.29
CA GLY A 407 31.07 3.42 18.62
C GLY A 407 32.38 2.80 18.18
N SER A 408 32.62 1.52 18.43
CA SER A 408 33.82 0.82 17.94
C SER A 408 33.74 0.53 16.44
N VAL A 409 34.90 0.59 15.76
CA VAL A 409 35.02 0.31 14.31
C VAL A 409 35.40 -1.15 14.10
N THR A 410 34.80 -1.76 13.11
CA THR A 410 35.05 -3.16 12.73
C THR A 410 34.94 -3.34 11.22
N THR A 411 35.53 -4.41 10.70
CA THR A 411 35.30 -4.89 9.32
C THR A 411 34.32 -6.08 9.30
N THR A 412 33.93 -6.59 10.46
CA THR A 412 33.00 -7.71 10.61
C THR A 412 31.58 -7.19 10.73
N TRP A 413 30.68 -7.71 9.91
CA TRP A 413 29.28 -7.36 9.95
C TRP A 413 28.54 -8.22 11.00
N GLU A 414 27.68 -7.57 11.81
CA GLU A 414 26.96 -8.22 12.92
C GLU A 414 25.49 -7.74 12.93
N ALA A 415 24.52 -8.68 12.86
CA ALA A 415 23.09 -8.34 12.84
C ALA A 415 22.61 -7.67 14.12
N SER A 416 23.21 -8.02 15.27
CA SER A 416 22.91 -7.41 16.57
C SER A 416 23.30 -5.94 16.64
N GLN A 417 24.25 -5.50 15.80
CA GLN A 417 24.76 -4.13 15.73
C GLN A 417 23.99 -3.25 14.75
N MET A 418 23.03 -3.82 13.98
CA MET A 418 22.16 -3.03 13.11
C MET A 418 21.41 -1.97 13.91
N SER A 419 21.32 -0.77 13.35
CA SER A 419 20.60 0.39 13.89
C SER A 419 19.74 1.03 12.83
N ILE A 420 18.91 1.99 13.21
CA ILE A 420 18.14 2.79 12.24
C ILE A 420 19.12 3.69 11.49
N VAL A 421 19.24 3.45 10.18
CA VAL A 421 20.14 4.18 9.26
C VAL A 421 19.39 5.03 8.24
N GLY A 422 18.07 4.94 8.20
CA GLY A 422 17.22 5.70 7.31
C GLY A 422 15.74 5.46 7.56
N ASN A 423 14.91 6.18 6.80
CA ASN A 423 13.46 6.04 6.82
C ASN A 423 12.91 6.18 5.39
N THR A 424 12.06 5.25 4.99
CA THR A 424 11.42 5.28 3.66
C THR A 424 10.25 6.26 3.59
N GLU A 425 9.77 6.78 4.72
CA GLU A 425 8.69 7.76 4.77
C GLU A 425 9.18 9.14 4.29
N PRO A 426 8.53 9.76 3.29
CA PRO A 426 8.90 11.08 2.82
C PRO A 426 8.58 12.15 3.86
N LYS A 427 9.46 13.17 3.98
CA LYS A 427 9.22 14.35 4.82
C LYS A 427 8.17 15.27 4.21
N ALA A 428 8.03 15.26 2.89
CA ALA A 428 7.01 15.99 2.16
C ALA A 428 6.61 15.20 0.93
N GLN A 429 5.32 15.06 0.70
CA GLN A 429 4.76 14.42 -0.49
C GLN A 429 3.50 15.13 -0.94
N GLY A 430 3.21 15.06 -2.22
CA GLY A 430 2.01 15.69 -2.74
C GLY A 430 1.98 15.77 -4.25
N ALA A 431 1.09 16.62 -4.72
CA ALA A 431 0.95 16.93 -6.13
C ALA A 431 0.76 18.44 -6.33
N PHE A 432 1.20 18.94 -7.48
CA PHE A 432 0.90 20.27 -7.95
C PHE A 432 0.69 20.24 -9.46
N GLY A 433 -0.03 21.22 -9.96
CA GLY A 433 -0.31 21.31 -11.36
C GLY A 433 -1.19 22.49 -11.70
N PHE A 434 -1.63 22.52 -12.95
CA PHE A 434 -2.54 23.56 -13.41
C PHE A 434 -3.52 23.01 -14.45
N ASN A 435 -4.65 23.70 -14.54
CA ASN A 435 -5.60 23.57 -15.63
C ASN A 435 -5.72 24.94 -16.30
N LEU A 436 -5.23 25.03 -17.55
CA LEU A 436 -5.29 26.23 -18.37
C LEU A 436 -6.28 26.01 -19.50
N THR A 437 -7.32 26.82 -19.55
CA THR A 437 -8.27 26.85 -20.67
C THR A 437 -8.09 28.15 -21.45
N TRP A 438 -7.87 28.03 -22.75
CA TRP A 438 -7.87 29.14 -23.68
C TRP A 438 -8.90 28.89 -24.78
N LYS A 439 -10.00 29.64 -24.73
CA LYS A 439 -11.14 29.40 -25.61
C LYS A 439 -11.58 27.93 -25.56
N ASN A 440 -11.37 27.20 -26.63
CA ASN A 440 -11.77 25.81 -26.80
C ASN A 440 -10.63 24.81 -26.52
N ILE A 441 -9.44 25.27 -26.16
CA ILE A 441 -8.28 24.44 -25.85
C ILE A 441 -8.12 24.41 -24.35
N SER A 442 -7.94 23.20 -23.76
CA SER A 442 -7.62 23.03 -22.36
C SER A 442 -6.38 22.15 -22.18
N LEU A 443 -5.47 22.60 -21.34
CA LEU A 443 -4.27 21.86 -20.94
C LEU A 443 -4.33 21.61 -19.44
N PHE A 444 -4.40 20.33 -19.08
CA PHE A 444 -4.25 19.86 -17.70
C PHE A 444 -2.88 19.24 -17.49
N THR A 445 -2.23 19.55 -16.35
CA THR A 445 -0.99 18.93 -15.94
C THR A 445 -1.05 18.55 -14.47
N SER A 446 -0.41 17.45 -14.11
CA SER A 446 -0.26 17.00 -12.74
C SER A 446 1.14 16.47 -12.50
N PHE A 447 1.85 17.07 -11.56
CA PHE A 447 3.14 16.62 -11.06
C PHE A 447 2.96 16.03 -9.68
N GLN A 448 3.53 14.86 -9.45
CA GLN A 448 3.64 14.25 -8.12
C GLN A 448 5.06 14.38 -7.62
N TYR A 449 5.21 14.64 -6.34
CA TYR A 449 6.52 14.75 -5.71
C TYR A 449 6.58 14.02 -4.36
N GLU A 450 7.75 13.46 -4.09
CA GLU A 450 8.13 12.90 -2.80
C GLU A 450 9.51 13.47 -2.45
N TRP A 451 9.66 14.00 -1.26
CA TRP A 451 10.88 14.65 -0.83
C TRP A 451 11.32 14.21 0.56
N GLY A 452 12.62 13.96 0.73
CA GLY A 452 13.20 13.63 2.02
C GLY A 452 12.95 12.20 2.50
N ALA A 453 12.42 11.32 1.64
CA ALA A 453 12.45 9.88 1.85
C ALA A 453 13.87 9.34 1.67
N GLN A 454 14.15 8.19 2.25
CA GLN A 454 15.36 7.43 2.01
C GLN A 454 15.00 6.04 1.48
N SER A 455 15.88 5.46 0.70
CA SER A 455 15.68 4.12 0.15
C SER A 455 16.99 3.35 0.17
N TYR A 456 16.90 2.06 0.46
CA TYR A 456 18.02 1.15 0.27
C TYR A 456 18.12 0.79 -1.20
N ASN A 457 19.25 1.13 -1.85
CA ASN A 457 19.45 0.96 -3.28
C ASN A 457 19.87 -0.48 -3.61
N TYR A 458 18.86 -1.35 -3.83
CA TYR A 458 19.08 -2.75 -4.16
C TYR A 458 19.83 -2.94 -5.49
N THR A 459 19.61 -2.09 -6.49
CA THR A 459 20.36 -2.14 -7.76
C THR A 459 21.84 -1.91 -7.51
N LEU A 460 22.18 -0.94 -6.65
CA LEU A 460 23.58 -0.63 -6.36
C LEU A 460 24.27 -1.78 -5.62
N VAL A 461 23.60 -2.45 -4.69
CA VAL A 461 24.20 -3.57 -3.94
C VAL A 461 24.23 -4.86 -4.75
N ASN A 462 23.16 -5.18 -5.49
CA ASN A 462 23.05 -6.47 -6.18
C ASN A 462 23.72 -6.48 -7.55
N ASP A 463 23.50 -5.40 -8.35
CA ASP A 463 23.90 -5.39 -9.76
C ASP A 463 25.22 -4.61 -9.99
N VAL A 464 25.69 -3.87 -8.98
CA VAL A 464 26.95 -3.12 -9.06
C VAL A 464 27.98 -3.62 -8.07
N GLU A 465 27.66 -3.67 -6.77
CA GLU A 465 28.60 -4.12 -5.73
C GLU A 465 28.84 -5.63 -5.80
N ASN A 466 27.78 -6.43 -5.80
CA ASN A 466 27.82 -7.89 -5.89
C ASN A 466 27.62 -8.39 -7.34
N ALA A 467 28.08 -7.60 -8.34
CA ALA A 467 27.86 -7.90 -9.74
C ALA A 467 28.48 -9.24 -10.15
N ASP A 468 27.69 -10.06 -10.85
CA ASP A 468 28.14 -11.32 -11.44
C ASP A 468 28.84 -11.05 -12.78
N ILE A 469 30.14 -10.78 -12.72
CA ILE A 469 30.95 -10.41 -13.88
C ILE A 469 31.34 -11.59 -14.80
N GLU A 470 31.12 -12.83 -14.33
CA GLU A 470 31.45 -14.02 -15.11
C GLU A 470 30.35 -14.40 -16.09
N PHE A 471 29.08 -14.22 -15.67
CA PHE A 471 27.93 -14.75 -16.41
C PHE A 471 26.99 -13.68 -16.96
N LYS A 472 27.19 -12.39 -16.60
CA LYS A 472 26.29 -11.30 -16.97
C LYS A 472 27.01 -10.06 -17.46
N ASN A 473 26.36 -9.32 -18.37
CA ASN A 473 26.75 -7.94 -18.65
C ASN A 473 26.47 -7.08 -17.41
N VAL A 474 27.45 -6.30 -17.00
CA VAL A 474 27.40 -5.53 -15.76
C VAL A 474 27.42 -4.02 -16.02
N ASP A 475 26.96 -3.23 -15.05
CA ASP A 475 27.01 -1.77 -15.12
C ASP A 475 28.46 -1.27 -15.14
N LYS A 476 28.75 -0.24 -15.94
CA LYS A 476 30.08 0.35 -16.04
C LYS A 476 30.66 0.86 -14.72
N ARG A 477 29.78 1.18 -13.73
CA ARG A 477 30.19 1.57 -12.37
C ARG A 477 31.04 0.49 -11.68
N VAL A 478 30.83 -0.78 -12.06
CA VAL A 478 31.63 -1.91 -11.56
C VAL A 478 33.12 -1.71 -11.81
N LEU A 479 33.50 -1.08 -12.94
CA LEU A 479 34.88 -0.79 -13.26
C LEU A 479 35.36 0.56 -12.71
N THR A 480 34.52 1.58 -12.70
CA THR A 480 34.93 2.96 -12.49
C THR A 480 34.84 3.45 -11.05
N GLN A 481 34.10 2.77 -10.21
CA GLN A 481 33.78 3.21 -8.83
C GLN A 481 34.30 2.26 -7.76
N ARG A 482 35.15 1.29 -8.11
CA ARG A 482 35.71 0.32 -7.16
C ARG A 482 37.10 0.68 -6.70
N TRP A 483 37.41 0.26 -5.50
CA TRP A 483 38.75 0.27 -4.97
C TRP A 483 39.63 -0.72 -5.76
N GLN A 484 40.84 -0.27 -6.18
CA GLN A 484 41.77 -1.04 -6.99
C GLN A 484 43.15 -1.16 -6.32
N LYS A 485 43.59 -0.11 -5.61
CA LYS A 485 44.91 -0.04 -4.95
C LYS A 485 44.84 0.79 -3.67
N PRO A 486 45.80 0.57 -2.75
CA PRO A 486 45.92 1.40 -1.55
C PRO A 486 45.99 2.89 -1.86
N GLY A 487 45.17 3.68 -1.15
CA GLY A 487 45.00 5.11 -1.35
C GLY A 487 43.76 5.49 -2.17
N ASP A 488 43.09 4.55 -2.80
CA ASP A 488 41.87 4.85 -3.57
C ASP A 488 40.69 5.15 -2.61
N ILE A 489 40.01 6.29 -2.82
CA ILE A 489 38.79 6.67 -2.11
C ILE A 489 37.62 6.40 -3.04
N THR A 490 36.88 5.33 -2.77
CA THR A 490 35.82 4.85 -3.66
C THR A 490 34.58 4.43 -2.87
N PRO A 491 33.36 4.49 -3.48
CA PRO A 491 32.14 4.07 -2.83
C PRO A 491 31.95 2.53 -2.78
N LEU A 492 32.69 1.77 -3.62
CA LEU A 492 32.53 0.32 -3.75
C LEU A 492 33.83 -0.40 -3.34
N LYS A 493 33.67 -1.58 -2.73
CA LYS A 493 34.77 -2.42 -2.25
C LYS A 493 35.63 -2.97 -3.40
N ASP A 494 36.75 -3.58 -3.07
CA ASP A 494 37.62 -4.28 -4.01
C ASP A 494 36.85 -5.35 -4.79
N ILE A 495 37.02 -5.37 -6.12
CA ILE A 495 36.36 -6.36 -6.98
C ILE A 495 36.88 -7.79 -6.74
N ARG A 496 38.09 -7.95 -6.21
CA ARG A 496 38.66 -9.24 -5.86
C ARG A 496 37.94 -9.90 -4.70
N ASP A 497 37.24 -9.10 -3.87
CA ASP A 497 36.34 -9.57 -2.81
C ASP A 497 34.93 -9.88 -3.35
N ARG A 498 34.80 -10.37 -4.58
CA ARG A 498 33.53 -10.68 -5.25
C ARG A 498 32.81 -11.89 -4.67
N ASN A 499 33.57 -12.79 -4.03
CA ASN A 499 33.03 -14.01 -3.46
C ASN A 499 32.35 -13.78 -2.09
N SER A 500 32.53 -12.59 -1.52
CA SER A 500 31.88 -12.20 -0.28
C SER A 500 30.68 -11.31 -0.57
N THR A 501 29.47 -11.82 -0.33
CA THR A 501 28.24 -11.02 -0.44
C THR A 501 28.28 -9.83 0.50
N THR A 502 28.16 -8.62 -0.02
CA THR A 502 28.09 -7.41 0.80
C THR A 502 26.79 -7.41 1.60
N MET A 503 26.92 -7.32 2.90
CA MET A 503 25.81 -7.34 3.85
C MET A 503 25.11 -5.97 3.92
N ALA A 504 23.90 -5.94 4.50
CA ALA A 504 23.12 -4.72 4.62
C ALA A 504 23.86 -3.63 5.43
N SER A 505 24.25 -2.53 4.78
CA SER A 505 24.93 -1.40 5.41
C SER A 505 24.35 -0.06 4.97
N SER A 506 24.60 0.99 5.77
CA SER A 506 24.09 2.33 5.49
C SER A 506 24.67 2.95 4.22
N ARG A 507 25.74 2.38 3.66
CA ARG A 507 26.39 2.83 2.41
C ARG A 507 25.44 2.81 1.22
N PHE A 508 24.43 1.95 1.24
CA PHE A 508 23.42 1.82 0.18
C PHE A 508 22.12 2.57 0.48
N VAL A 509 22.04 3.25 1.62
CA VAL A 509 20.90 4.11 1.96
C VAL A 509 21.10 5.47 1.30
N GLN A 510 20.20 5.83 0.41
CA GLN A 510 20.28 7.07 -0.36
C GLN A 510 19.01 7.90 -0.20
N ASN A 511 19.14 9.23 -0.32
CA ASN A 511 17.97 10.11 -0.37
C ASN A 511 17.19 9.85 -1.66
N ASN A 512 15.90 9.57 -1.53
CA ASN A 512 15.01 9.26 -2.63
C ASN A 512 14.00 10.42 -2.82
N ASN A 513 14.44 11.43 -3.55
CA ASN A 513 13.60 12.54 -3.95
C ASN A 513 13.08 12.27 -5.36
N ILE A 514 11.77 12.36 -5.54
CA ILE A 514 11.10 12.03 -6.81
C ILE A 514 10.22 13.19 -7.24
N LEU A 515 10.27 13.52 -8.52
CA LEU A 515 9.32 14.39 -9.20
C LEU A 515 8.86 13.70 -10.48
N THR A 516 7.57 13.45 -10.61
CA THR A 516 6.98 12.77 -11.78
C THR A 516 5.92 13.64 -12.42
N LEU A 517 5.96 13.84 -13.74
CA LEU A 517 4.83 14.33 -14.51
C LEU A 517 3.83 13.17 -14.65
N SER A 518 2.91 13.09 -13.67
CA SER A 518 2.00 11.95 -13.50
C SER A 518 0.87 11.92 -14.51
N ALA A 519 0.41 13.10 -14.97
CA ALA A 519 -0.60 13.19 -16.00
C ALA A 519 -0.47 14.50 -16.78
N MET A 520 -0.71 14.41 -18.08
CA MET A 520 -0.85 15.56 -18.97
C MET A 520 -1.97 15.27 -19.97
N THR A 521 -2.90 16.20 -20.10
CA THR A 521 -4.03 16.08 -21.02
C THR A 521 -4.21 17.38 -21.79
N LEU A 522 -4.18 17.30 -23.10
CA LEU A 522 -4.52 18.39 -24.00
C LEU A 522 -5.87 18.06 -24.66
N SER A 523 -6.84 18.92 -24.50
CA SER A 523 -8.16 18.75 -25.10
C SER A 523 -8.55 19.94 -25.96
N TYR A 524 -9.30 19.66 -27.03
CA TYR A 524 -9.88 20.65 -27.91
C TYR A 524 -11.38 20.37 -28.09
N ASP A 525 -12.20 21.33 -27.75
CA ASP A 525 -13.64 21.32 -27.98
C ASP A 525 -13.97 22.02 -29.31
N LEU A 526 -14.62 21.30 -30.20
CA LEU A 526 -15.03 21.88 -31.48
C LEU A 526 -16.01 23.06 -31.24
N GLU A 527 -15.82 24.16 -31.98
CA GLU A 527 -16.69 25.34 -31.84
C GLU A 527 -18.16 24.98 -32.08
N GLN A 528 -19.04 25.55 -31.26
CA GLN A 528 -20.47 25.26 -31.28
C GLN A 528 -21.12 25.46 -32.65
N LYS A 529 -20.61 26.40 -33.44
CA LYS A 529 -21.08 26.61 -34.83
C LYS A 529 -20.92 25.39 -35.74
N TRP A 530 -19.89 24.55 -35.48
CA TRP A 530 -19.64 23.32 -36.22
C TRP A 530 -20.40 22.13 -35.62
N THR A 531 -20.45 22.04 -34.30
CA THR A 531 -21.21 20.95 -33.65
C THR A 531 -22.69 21.04 -33.96
N ASN A 532 -23.26 22.23 -33.96
CA ASN A 532 -24.68 22.46 -34.34
C ASN A 532 -24.97 22.02 -35.78
N LYS A 533 -24.03 22.25 -36.72
CA LYS A 533 -24.21 21.79 -38.13
C LYS A 533 -24.20 20.26 -38.23
N LEU A 534 -23.54 19.58 -37.31
CA LEU A 534 -23.46 18.13 -37.26
C LEU A 534 -24.60 17.51 -36.42
N GLY A 535 -25.49 18.32 -35.84
CA GLY A 535 -26.54 17.84 -34.94
C GLY A 535 -26.01 17.32 -33.59
N LEU A 536 -24.81 17.78 -33.18
CA LEU A 536 -24.14 17.34 -31.97
C LEU A 536 -24.10 18.46 -30.93
N SER A 537 -24.18 18.11 -29.66
CA SER A 537 -24.05 19.04 -28.54
C SER A 537 -22.60 19.30 -28.15
N LEU A 538 -21.72 18.31 -28.31
CA LEU A 538 -20.29 18.40 -28.01
C LEU A 538 -19.48 17.48 -28.93
N VAL A 539 -18.35 17.98 -29.42
CA VAL A 539 -17.29 17.18 -30.02
C VAL A 539 -15.97 17.55 -29.36
N ARG A 540 -15.32 16.61 -28.71
CA ARG A 540 -14.04 16.79 -28.04
C ARG A 540 -12.99 15.82 -28.56
N PHE A 541 -11.81 16.35 -28.85
CA PHE A 541 -10.58 15.62 -29.12
C PHE A 541 -9.69 15.75 -27.90
N GLU A 542 -9.09 14.64 -27.45
CA GLU A 542 -8.24 14.61 -26.28
C GLU A 542 -7.00 13.76 -26.53
N LEU A 543 -5.84 14.33 -26.21
CA LEU A 543 -4.55 13.63 -26.17
C LEU A 543 -4.09 13.58 -24.71
N SER A 544 -3.96 12.39 -24.16
CA SER A 544 -3.53 12.20 -22.79
C SER A 544 -2.36 11.24 -22.67
N THR A 545 -1.55 11.45 -21.64
CA THR A 545 -0.39 10.62 -21.35
C THR A 545 -0.07 10.67 -19.86
N ASN A 546 0.51 9.57 -19.36
CA ASN A 546 0.89 9.40 -17.96
C ASN A 546 2.38 9.04 -17.85
N ASP A 547 3.00 9.44 -16.73
CA ASP A 547 4.38 9.05 -16.35
C ASP A 547 5.46 9.28 -17.43
N ILE A 548 5.35 10.35 -18.20
CA ILE A 548 6.28 10.62 -19.31
C ILE A 548 7.68 10.98 -18.78
N VAL A 549 7.72 11.79 -17.73
CA VAL A 549 8.96 12.34 -17.17
C VAL A 549 9.03 12.03 -15.70
N ARG A 550 10.13 11.46 -15.28
CA ARG A 550 10.44 11.21 -13.86
C ARG A 550 11.87 11.63 -13.57
N PHE A 551 12.01 12.53 -12.62
CA PHE A 551 13.29 12.89 -12.01
C PHE A 551 13.40 12.17 -10.68
N SER A 552 14.55 11.56 -10.41
CA SER A 552 14.82 10.88 -9.13
C SER A 552 16.27 11.15 -8.73
N SER A 553 16.50 11.39 -7.44
CA SER A 553 17.84 11.51 -6.88
C SER A 553 18.58 10.17 -6.85
N ILE A 554 17.84 9.05 -6.92
CA ILE A 554 18.39 7.71 -7.06
C ILE A 554 18.24 7.29 -8.51
N ARG A 555 19.34 6.82 -9.12
CA ARG A 555 19.25 6.17 -10.42
C ARG A 555 18.50 4.85 -10.27
N GLN A 556 17.23 4.84 -10.65
CA GLN A 556 16.39 3.65 -10.73
C GLN A 556 16.38 3.16 -12.18
N GLU A 557 16.78 1.93 -12.39
CA GLU A 557 16.67 1.30 -13.69
C GLU A 557 15.24 0.80 -13.87
N ARG A 558 14.49 1.48 -14.76
CA ARG A 558 13.12 1.10 -15.11
C ARG A 558 13.15 0.16 -16.32
N GLY A 559 12.30 -0.85 -16.31
CA GLY A 559 12.18 -1.75 -17.46
C GLY A 559 13.27 -2.81 -17.59
N THR A 560 13.99 -3.14 -16.51
CA THR A 560 14.99 -4.21 -16.50
C THR A 560 14.36 -5.60 -16.66
N SER A 561 13.16 -5.79 -16.11
CA SER A 561 12.38 -7.04 -16.25
C SER A 561 11.37 -6.98 -17.39
N TYR A 562 10.88 -5.80 -17.74
CA TYR A 562 9.93 -5.54 -18.81
C TYR A 562 10.16 -4.13 -19.38
N PRO A 563 10.18 -3.93 -20.71
CA PRO A 563 10.40 -2.62 -21.30
C PRO A 563 9.43 -1.57 -20.79
N PHE A 564 9.97 -0.43 -20.36
CA PHE A 564 9.14 0.71 -19.97
C PHE A 564 8.60 1.40 -21.22
N ALA A 565 7.28 1.33 -21.41
CA ALA A 565 6.60 1.99 -22.51
C ALA A 565 6.01 3.34 -22.07
N ARG A 566 6.17 4.38 -22.90
CA ARG A 566 5.43 5.62 -22.80
C ARG A 566 4.14 5.46 -23.58
N ILE A 567 3.01 5.73 -22.93
CA ILE A 567 1.68 5.54 -23.52
C ILE A 567 1.07 6.90 -23.81
N PHE A 568 0.62 7.08 -25.03
CA PHE A 568 -0.16 8.22 -25.47
C PHE A 568 -1.54 7.72 -25.89
N ASN A 569 -2.58 8.27 -25.29
CA ASN A 569 -3.96 7.92 -25.60
C ASN A 569 -4.60 9.08 -26.37
N PHE A 570 -5.17 8.78 -27.51
CA PHE A 570 -6.03 9.68 -28.23
C PHE A 570 -7.48 9.26 -28.03
N SER A 571 -8.34 10.18 -27.61
CA SER A 571 -9.77 9.96 -27.48
C SER A 571 -10.59 10.96 -28.25
N PHE A 572 -11.70 10.48 -28.78
CA PHE A 572 -12.72 11.25 -29.45
C PHE A 572 -14.05 11.06 -28.71
N LYS A 573 -14.69 12.16 -28.35
CA LYS A 573 -15.99 12.15 -27.69
C LYS A 573 -16.97 12.98 -28.48
N ALA A 574 -18.11 12.40 -28.87
CA ALA A 574 -19.24 13.09 -29.44
C ALA A 574 -20.48 12.89 -28.55
N SER A 575 -21.23 13.94 -28.32
CA SER A 575 -22.52 13.90 -27.59
C SER A 575 -23.61 14.49 -28.46
N PHE A 576 -24.77 13.84 -28.49
CA PHE A 576 -25.94 14.21 -29.26
C PHE A 576 -26.90 15.07 -28.46
#